data_c9cc51fbdb3c01dc379b1d7b846a682f
#
_entry.id   c9cc51fbdb3c01dc379b1d7b846a682f
#
_cell.length_a   1.000
_cell.length_b   1.000
_cell.length_c   1.000
_cell.angle_alpha   90.00
_cell.angle_beta   90.00
_cell.angle_gamma   90.00
#
_symmetry.space_group_name_H-M   'P 1'
#
loop_
_entity.id
_entity.type
_entity.pdbx_description
1 polymer ?
#
loop_
_entity_poly.entity_id
_entity_poly.type
_entity_poly.pdbx_seq_one_letter_code
_entity_poly.pdbx_strand_id
1 'polypeptide(L)'
;MEKAIWRFLKRFFDMYDLDYSCFAEKYHWSTSTIRYWFIGRSLPQRRGILNIKEYLSDNIPYDPMRDEQIYEEIKKSFTEREAVSQYYNLRRLYPIMNQFAGEMLTVCYDIAKNKRPVDLRVRNYAESTGKTLVVVFDFDGTLTSGKNNRTTWESLWTSLDYDVKMCQDLHMRYDRNEITNAEWCKLTEEKFRERNLHRKTVENLASKIKLMKGTEETFRELQMRDIKIYIVSGSILLVIRSVIGDLYKYVDGIKANQFRFNQGGFLTEIVGTKYDFEGKTAFITEIALELNISPKDILFVGNSVNDRFAHISGARTLCINPKLTDPTNRTMWNDCIQTCDDLTEIIKYL
;
A
#
# COMPACT_ATOMS: atom_id res chain seq x y z
N MET A 1 -0.93 24.20 -10.49
CA MET A 1 -1.32 22.85 -10.09
C MET A 1 -0.77 22.47 -8.72
N GLU A 2 0.47 22.77 -8.42
CA GLU A 2 1.10 22.52 -7.11
C GLU A 2 0.51 23.32 -5.93
N LYS A 3 -0.29 24.36 -6.21
CA LYS A 3 -0.83 25.28 -5.21
C LYS A 3 -1.90 24.68 -4.29
N ALA A 4 -2.60 23.63 -4.72
CA ALA A 4 -3.77 23.14 -3.99
C ALA A 4 -3.39 22.32 -2.75
N ILE A 5 -2.37 21.47 -2.82
CA ILE A 5 -1.89 20.63 -1.70
C ILE A 5 -1.43 21.48 -0.52
N TRP A 6 -0.75 22.59 -0.81
CA TRP A 6 -0.18 23.43 0.23
C TRP A 6 -1.21 24.34 0.87
N ARG A 7 -2.26 24.70 0.15
CA ARG A 7 -3.47 25.29 0.74
C ARG A 7 -4.15 24.33 1.70
N PHE A 8 -4.15 23.05 1.37
CA PHE A 8 -4.62 22.00 2.24
C PHE A 8 -3.78 21.91 3.51
N LEU A 9 -2.46 21.83 3.40
CA LEU A 9 -1.57 21.79 4.56
C LEU A 9 -1.77 23.03 5.46
N LYS A 10 -1.95 24.21 4.88
CA LYS A 10 -2.28 25.41 5.63
C LYS A 10 -3.59 25.26 6.41
N ARG A 11 -4.67 24.79 5.75
CA ARG A 11 -5.95 24.56 6.42
C ARG A 11 -5.83 23.53 7.54
N PHE A 12 -5.00 22.53 7.36
CA PHE A 12 -4.71 21.53 8.37
C PHE A 12 -4.05 22.16 9.61
N PHE A 13 -3.06 23.02 9.41
CA PHE A 13 -2.46 23.79 10.49
C PHE A 13 -3.48 24.70 11.16
N ASP A 14 -4.28 25.43 10.37
CA ASP A 14 -5.33 26.32 10.88
C ASP A 14 -6.39 25.56 11.68
N MET A 15 -6.78 24.36 11.24
CA MET A 15 -7.84 23.58 11.86
C MET A 15 -7.43 22.95 13.20
N TYR A 16 -6.16 22.56 13.33
CA TYR A 16 -5.60 22.07 14.58
C TYR A 16 -4.93 23.17 15.42
N ASP A 17 -5.17 24.43 15.06
CA ASP A 17 -4.60 25.58 15.73
C ASP A 17 -3.07 25.52 15.87
N LEU A 18 -2.41 25.00 14.85
CA LEU A 18 -0.96 24.85 14.81
C LEU A 18 -0.29 26.12 14.31
N ASP A 19 0.56 26.70 15.14
CA ASP A 19 1.32 27.88 14.76
C ASP A 19 2.54 27.50 13.89
N TYR A 20 2.53 27.96 12.65
CA TYR A 20 3.67 27.79 11.73
C TYR A 20 4.90 28.56 12.14
N SER A 21 4.78 29.59 13.01
CA SER A 21 5.92 30.29 13.58
C SER A 21 6.66 29.39 14.56
N CYS A 22 5.93 28.66 15.43
CA CYS A 22 6.49 27.67 16.32
C CYS A 22 7.16 26.53 15.54
N PHE A 23 6.54 26.09 14.44
CA PHE A 23 7.15 25.11 13.54
C PHE A 23 8.46 25.65 12.94
N ALA A 24 8.44 26.87 12.43
CA ALA A 24 9.60 27.48 11.81
C ALA A 24 10.78 27.62 12.81
N GLU A 25 10.49 28.05 14.04
CA GLU A 25 11.47 28.16 15.12
C GLU A 25 12.05 26.78 15.51
N LYS A 26 11.20 25.80 15.78
CA LYS A 26 11.61 24.44 16.18
C LYS A 26 12.58 23.81 15.20
N TYR A 27 12.39 24.01 13.90
CA TYR A 27 13.19 23.36 12.85
C TYR A 27 14.17 24.30 12.13
N HIS A 28 14.33 25.52 12.62
CA HIS A 28 15.24 26.56 12.06
C HIS A 28 14.93 26.89 10.58
N TRP A 29 13.65 27.04 10.26
CA TRP A 29 13.18 27.54 8.98
C TRP A 29 12.79 28.99 9.07
N SER A 30 12.96 29.78 7.98
CA SER A 30 12.38 31.11 7.96
C SER A 30 10.85 31.05 7.84
N THR A 31 10.14 31.89 8.55
CA THR A 31 8.67 32.01 8.46
C THR A 31 8.21 32.31 7.03
N SER A 32 9.00 33.05 6.26
CA SER A 32 8.74 33.31 4.84
C SER A 32 8.84 32.06 3.99
N THR A 33 9.78 31.15 4.28
CA THR A 33 9.89 29.84 3.59
C THR A 33 8.64 28.99 3.84
N ILE A 34 8.20 28.90 5.10
CA ILE A 34 6.99 28.14 5.47
C ILE A 34 5.76 28.76 4.80
N ARG A 35 5.64 30.08 4.83
CA ARG A 35 4.56 30.79 4.15
C ARG A 35 4.54 30.51 2.65
N TYR A 36 5.70 30.44 1.99
CA TYR A 36 5.79 30.11 0.56
C TYR A 36 5.34 28.68 0.27
N TRP A 37 5.61 27.75 1.16
CA TRP A 37 5.05 26.40 1.06
C TRP A 37 3.52 26.43 1.12
N PHE A 38 2.95 27.08 2.13
CA PHE A 38 1.49 27.11 2.33
C PHE A 38 0.70 27.81 1.22
N ILE A 39 1.30 28.76 0.52
CA ILE A 39 0.67 29.40 -0.64
C ILE A 39 1.03 28.72 -1.97
N GLY A 40 1.82 27.62 -1.93
CA GLY A 40 2.24 26.86 -3.10
C GLY A 40 3.21 27.62 -4.02
N ARG A 41 3.96 28.60 -3.48
CA ARG A 41 4.95 29.35 -4.24
C ARG A 41 6.28 28.60 -4.36
N SER A 42 6.59 27.77 -3.38
CA SER A 42 7.71 26.83 -3.39
C SER A 42 7.29 25.53 -2.70
N LEU A 43 8.01 24.44 -2.98
CA LEU A 43 7.76 23.15 -2.35
C LEU A 43 8.82 22.87 -1.27
N PRO A 44 8.44 22.25 -0.13
CA PRO A 44 9.43 21.80 0.84
C PRO A 44 10.26 20.67 0.23
N GLN A 45 11.56 20.77 0.39
CA GLN A 45 12.47 19.67 0.11
C GLN A 45 12.33 18.58 1.19
N ARG A 46 12.98 17.42 0.98
CA ARG A 46 12.92 16.26 1.86
C ARG A 46 13.03 16.60 3.36
N ARG A 47 13.98 17.46 3.74
CA ARG A 47 14.15 17.89 5.14
C ARG A 47 12.89 18.61 5.67
N GLY A 48 12.33 19.51 4.88
CA GLY A 48 11.10 20.22 5.26
C GLY A 48 9.91 19.28 5.42
N ILE A 49 9.79 18.26 4.56
CA ILE A 49 8.74 17.24 4.63
C ILE A 49 8.89 16.40 5.91
N LEU A 50 10.09 15.98 6.26
CA LEU A 50 10.35 15.21 7.48
C LEU A 50 10.04 16.04 8.74
N ASN A 51 10.40 17.31 8.75
CA ASN A 51 10.10 18.21 9.87
C ASN A 51 8.58 18.44 10.02
N ILE A 52 7.86 18.60 8.92
CA ILE A 52 6.39 18.70 8.94
C ILE A 52 5.78 17.41 9.53
N LYS A 53 6.27 16.24 9.09
CA LYS A 53 5.84 14.95 9.63
C LYS A 53 5.97 14.89 11.14
N GLU A 54 7.15 15.15 11.64
CA GLU A 54 7.46 15.11 13.06
C GLU A 54 6.57 16.08 13.85
N TYR A 55 6.46 17.33 13.37
CA TYR A 55 5.66 18.35 14.02
C TYR A 55 4.18 18.00 14.12
N LEU A 56 3.61 17.47 13.03
CA LEU A 56 2.21 17.04 13.02
C LEU A 56 2.00 15.86 13.95
N SER A 57 2.90 14.88 13.95
CA SER A 57 2.81 13.71 14.83
C SER A 57 2.88 14.09 16.31
N ASP A 58 3.65 15.12 16.65
CA ASP A 58 3.82 15.58 18.04
C ASP A 58 2.64 16.42 18.54
N ASN A 59 1.93 17.10 17.63
CA ASN A 59 0.95 18.14 18.01
C ASN A 59 -0.49 17.80 17.67
N ILE A 60 -0.76 16.74 16.91
CA ILE A 60 -2.12 16.37 16.56
C ILE A 60 -2.52 15.10 17.28
N PRO A 61 -3.39 15.17 18.29
CA PRO A 61 -4.04 14.01 18.85
C PRO A 61 -5.04 13.43 17.82
N TYR A 62 -5.09 12.11 17.73
CA TYR A 62 -6.07 11.42 16.91
C TYR A 62 -7.48 11.75 17.37
N ASP A 63 -8.29 12.34 16.49
CA ASP A 63 -9.69 12.63 16.70
C ASP A 63 -10.49 12.27 15.43
N PRO A 64 -11.21 11.14 15.43
CA PRO A 64 -11.96 10.66 14.26
C PRO A 64 -13.02 11.64 13.76
N MET A 65 -13.66 12.39 14.67
CA MET A 65 -14.72 13.34 14.30
C MET A 65 -14.16 14.59 13.62
N ARG A 66 -13.00 15.07 14.06
CA ARG A 66 -12.29 16.15 13.37
C ARG A 66 -11.79 15.72 12.02
N ASP A 67 -11.28 14.49 11.91
CA ASP A 67 -10.80 13.93 10.65
C ASP A 67 -11.90 13.86 9.60
N GLU A 68 -13.14 13.52 9.99
CA GLU A 68 -14.28 13.49 9.09
C GLU A 68 -14.67 14.90 8.59
N GLN A 69 -14.66 15.91 9.46
CA GLN A 69 -14.90 17.29 9.06
C GLN A 69 -13.84 17.82 8.09
N ILE A 70 -12.57 17.51 8.33
CA ILE A 70 -11.46 17.85 7.45
C ILE A 70 -11.64 17.19 6.09
N TYR A 71 -11.98 15.91 6.08
CA TYR A 71 -12.25 15.13 4.89
C TYR A 71 -13.35 15.78 4.03
N GLU A 72 -14.49 16.16 4.63
CA GLU A 72 -15.57 16.82 3.92
C GLU A 72 -15.19 18.20 3.37
N GLU A 73 -14.37 18.98 4.08
CA GLU A 73 -13.91 20.28 3.58
C GLU A 73 -12.94 20.16 2.41
N ILE A 74 -12.05 19.19 2.45
CA ILE A 74 -11.10 18.96 1.35
C ILE A 74 -11.82 18.49 0.11
N LYS A 75 -12.75 17.58 0.29
CA LYS A 75 -13.64 17.07 -0.73
C LYS A 75 -14.34 18.18 -1.51
N LYS A 76 -14.80 19.22 -0.84
CA LYS A 76 -15.39 20.43 -1.47
C LYS A 76 -14.36 21.28 -2.24
N SER A 77 -13.08 21.09 -1.98
CA SER A 77 -12.00 21.94 -2.48
C SER A 77 -11.33 21.48 -3.76
N PHE A 78 -11.59 20.23 -4.20
CA PHE A 78 -10.91 19.65 -5.37
C PHE A 78 -11.81 19.62 -6.59
N THR A 79 -11.26 20.11 -7.72
CA THR A 79 -11.74 19.77 -9.05
C THR A 79 -11.14 18.43 -9.48
N GLU A 80 -11.79 17.73 -10.43
CA GLU A 80 -11.29 16.46 -10.99
C GLU A 80 -9.83 16.53 -11.46
N ARG A 81 -9.48 17.63 -12.12
CA ARG A 81 -8.12 17.86 -12.63
C ARG A 81 -7.08 18.05 -11.53
N GLU A 82 -7.47 18.69 -10.44
CA GLU A 82 -6.62 18.88 -9.27
C GLU A 82 -6.44 17.56 -8.51
N ALA A 83 -7.47 16.74 -8.38
CA ALA A 83 -7.40 15.48 -7.67
C ALA A 83 -6.41 14.48 -8.28
N VAL A 84 -6.33 14.38 -9.61
CA VAL A 84 -5.34 13.54 -10.30
C VAL A 84 -3.91 13.98 -9.97
N SER A 85 -3.65 15.28 -10.00
CA SER A 85 -2.33 15.85 -9.63
C SER A 85 -2.02 15.65 -8.15
N GLN A 86 -3.05 15.79 -7.30
CA GLN A 86 -2.93 15.66 -5.85
C GLN A 86 -2.64 14.23 -5.40
N TYR A 87 -3.14 13.22 -6.11
CA TYR A 87 -2.84 11.82 -5.81
C TYR A 87 -1.34 11.57 -5.71
N TYR A 88 -0.57 11.97 -6.72
CA TYR A 88 0.88 11.77 -6.73
C TYR A 88 1.63 12.59 -5.69
N ASN A 89 1.12 13.75 -5.35
CA ASN A 89 1.74 14.62 -4.36
C ASN A 89 1.40 14.18 -2.92
N LEU A 90 0.17 13.74 -2.66
CA LEU A 90 -0.24 13.18 -1.36
C LEU A 90 0.51 11.90 -1.03
N ARG A 91 0.85 11.09 -2.04
CA ARG A 91 1.69 9.92 -1.85
C ARG A 91 3.02 10.24 -1.16
N ARG A 92 3.61 11.40 -1.46
CA ARG A 92 4.82 11.89 -0.79
C ARG A 92 4.56 12.34 0.66
N LEU A 93 3.35 12.78 0.93
CA LEU A 93 2.94 13.30 2.24
C LEU A 93 2.30 12.21 3.13
N TYR A 94 1.92 11.07 2.54
CA TYR A 94 1.23 10.01 3.26
C TYR A 94 1.90 9.59 4.58
N PRO A 95 3.23 9.40 4.64
CA PRO A 95 3.90 9.07 5.88
C PRO A 95 3.78 10.17 6.95
N ILE A 96 3.32 11.36 6.56
CA ILE A 96 3.22 12.56 7.41
C ILE A 96 1.84 12.70 8.03
N MET A 97 0.79 12.28 7.30
CA MET A 97 -0.58 12.70 7.57
C MET A 97 -1.48 11.59 8.11
N ASN A 98 -0.91 10.50 8.61
CA ASN A 98 -1.68 9.40 9.23
C ASN A 98 -2.90 8.91 8.40
N GLN A 99 -3.97 8.54 9.11
CA GLN A 99 -5.21 7.96 8.54
C GLN A 99 -5.90 8.90 7.54
N PHE A 100 -5.88 10.18 7.81
CA PHE A 100 -6.53 11.20 6.98
C PHE A 100 -5.95 11.32 5.56
N ALA A 101 -4.62 11.31 5.43
CA ALA A 101 -3.98 11.33 4.11
C ALA A 101 -4.33 10.09 3.29
N GLY A 102 -4.62 9.00 3.96
CA GLY A 102 -5.03 7.77 3.29
C GLY A 102 -6.40 7.84 2.66
N GLU A 103 -7.37 8.44 3.34
CA GLU A 103 -8.69 8.68 2.77
C GLU A 103 -8.60 9.62 1.57
N MET A 104 -7.80 10.68 1.69
CA MET A 104 -7.49 11.59 0.59
C MET A 104 -6.84 10.87 -0.60
N LEU A 105 -5.87 9.99 -0.35
CA LEU A 105 -5.23 9.20 -1.40
C LEU A 105 -6.23 8.29 -2.10
N THR A 106 -7.13 7.68 -1.35
CA THR A 106 -8.19 6.83 -1.90
C THR A 106 -9.11 7.64 -2.81
N VAL A 107 -9.54 8.82 -2.35
CA VAL A 107 -10.37 9.75 -3.13
C VAL A 107 -9.67 10.21 -4.40
N CYS A 108 -8.44 10.70 -4.29
CA CYS A 108 -7.66 11.16 -5.44
C CYS A 108 -7.39 10.03 -6.43
N TYR A 109 -7.17 8.81 -5.93
CA TYR A 109 -6.99 7.62 -6.73
C TYR A 109 -8.26 7.26 -7.51
N ASP A 110 -9.43 7.28 -6.88
CA ASP A 110 -10.68 6.97 -7.56
C ASP A 110 -11.00 7.97 -8.67
N ILE A 111 -10.75 9.26 -8.42
CA ILE A 111 -10.92 10.31 -9.41
C ILE A 111 -9.95 10.08 -10.59
N ALA A 112 -8.68 9.79 -10.30
CA ALA A 112 -7.67 9.52 -11.32
C ALA A 112 -8.00 8.29 -12.16
N LYS A 113 -8.52 7.22 -11.52
CA LYS A 113 -8.88 5.97 -12.20
C LYS A 113 -10.08 6.15 -13.14
N ASN A 114 -11.11 6.83 -12.68
CA ASN A 114 -12.39 6.85 -13.37
C ASN A 114 -12.51 8.02 -14.37
N LYS A 115 -11.59 9.01 -14.33
CA LYS A 115 -11.67 10.27 -15.09
C LYS A 115 -13.06 10.95 -15.01
N ARG A 116 -13.78 10.68 -13.94
CA ARG A 116 -15.11 11.23 -13.66
C ARG A 116 -15.05 11.89 -12.29
N PRO A 117 -15.81 12.98 -12.06
CA PRO A 117 -16.02 13.45 -10.71
C PRO A 117 -16.68 12.31 -9.94
N VAL A 118 -15.88 11.65 -9.10
CA VAL A 118 -16.44 10.71 -8.14
C VAL A 118 -17.30 11.54 -7.23
N ASP A 119 -18.55 11.16 -7.11
CA ASP A 119 -19.40 11.68 -6.07
C ASP A 119 -18.80 11.24 -4.74
N LEU A 120 -18.02 12.13 -4.18
CA LEU A 120 -17.29 11.92 -2.93
C LEU A 120 -18.24 11.92 -1.72
N ARG A 121 -19.57 12.10 -1.95
CA ARG A 121 -20.54 11.89 -0.91
C ARG A 121 -20.40 10.47 -0.44
N VAL A 122 -20.12 10.34 0.85
CA VAL A 122 -20.08 9.14 1.67
C VAL A 122 -20.23 7.87 0.85
N ARG A 123 -19.15 7.09 0.69
CA ARG A 123 -19.31 5.74 0.18
C ARG A 123 -20.26 5.04 1.14
N ASN A 124 -21.50 4.87 0.71
CA ASN A 124 -22.46 4.09 1.46
C ASN A 124 -22.02 2.61 1.36
N TYR A 125 -21.07 2.23 2.17
CA TYR A 125 -20.86 0.83 2.44
C TYR A 125 -22.08 0.30 3.19
N ALA A 126 -22.37 -0.97 3.02
CA ALA A 126 -23.31 -1.65 3.90
C ALA A 126 -22.86 -1.50 5.37
N GLU A 127 -23.80 -1.52 6.28
CA GLU A 127 -23.47 -1.59 7.71
C GLU A 127 -22.64 -2.84 7.99
N SER A 128 -21.69 -2.73 8.91
CA SER A 128 -20.88 -3.88 9.29
C SER A 128 -21.75 -4.94 9.96
N THR A 129 -21.55 -6.16 9.52
CA THR A 129 -22.21 -7.34 10.13
C THR A 129 -21.55 -7.76 11.44
N GLY A 130 -20.37 -7.21 11.76
CA GLY A 130 -19.53 -7.63 12.88
C GLY A 130 -18.84 -8.98 12.67
N LYS A 131 -18.95 -9.56 11.46
CA LYS A 131 -18.30 -10.83 11.09
C LYS A 131 -17.28 -10.59 9.99
N THR A 132 -16.26 -11.40 9.93
CA THR A 132 -15.36 -11.42 8.77
C THR A 132 -16.07 -12.08 7.59
N LEU A 133 -16.22 -11.37 6.49
CA LEU A 133 -16.78 -11.88 5.23
C LEU A 133 -15.72 -12.10 4.16
N VAL A 134 -14.59 -11.41 4.29
CA VAL A 134 -13.49 -11.47 3.34
C VAL A 134 -12.16 -11.46 4.10
N VAL A 135 -11.21 -12.27 3.66
CA VAL A 135 -9.79 -12.16 4.05
C VAL A 135 -8.96 -11.82 2.82
N VAL A 136 -8.15 -10.79 2.94
CA VAL A 136 -7.21 -10.35 1.90
C VAL A 136 -5.79 -10.58 2.40
N PHE A 137 -5.01 -11.36 1.67
CA PHE A 137 -3.63 -11.67 2.02
C PHE A 137 -2.63 -10.89 1.16
N ASP A 138 -1.55 -10.43 1.75
CA ASP A 138 -0.30 -10.25 1.02
C ASP A 138 0.35 -11.62 0.74
N PHE A 139 1.39 -11.65 -0.09
CA PHE A 139 2.04 -12.90 -0.49
C PHE A 139 3.41 -13.11 0.13
N ASP A 140 4.39 -12.24 -0.19
CA ASP A 140 5.79 -12.41 0.22
C ASP A 140 5.97 -12.19 1.74
N GLY A 141 6.26 -13.26 2.48
CA GLY A 141 6.43 -13.24 3.93
C GLY A 141 5.13 -13.31 4.73
N THR A 142 3.97 -13.40 4.03
CA THR A 142 2.64 -13.59 4.62
C THR A 142 2.12 -15.00 4.29
N LEU A 143 1.85 -15.29 3.02
CA LEU A 143 1.51 -16.65 2.57
C LEU A 143 2.74 -17.53 2.34
N THR A 144 3.93 -16.95 2.24
CA THR A 144 5.18 -17.68 2.05
C THR A 144 6.03 -17.71 3.32
N SER A 145 6.65 -18.86 3.58
CA SER A 145 7.59 -19.01 4.70
C SER A 145 8.94 -18.37 4.36
N GLY A 146 9.21 -17.22 4.94
CA GLY A 146 10.40 -16.43 4.67
C GLY A 146 11.70 -16.96 5.30
N LYS A 147 12.06 -18.23 5.10
CA LYS A 147 13.31 -18.80 5.67
C LYS A 147 14.57 -18.02 5.30
N ASN A 148 14.55 -17.23 4.22
CA ASN A 148 15.69 -16.43 3.76
C ASN A 148 15.44 -14.92 3.79
N ASN A 149 14.35 -14.44 4.35
CA ASN A 149 13.97 -13.01 4.41
C ASN A 149 13.98 -12.25 3.06
N ARG A 150 13.99 -12.96 1.92
CA ARG A 150 14.02 -12.38 0.59
C ARG A 150 12.64 -12.36 -0.03
N THR A 151 12.31 -11.25 -0.67
CA THR A 151 11.13 -11.14 -1.52
C THR A 151 11.30 -11.95 -2.82
N THR A 152 10.21 -12.21 -3.51
CA THR A 152 10.23 -12.81 -4.86
C THR A 152 11.13 -12.01 -5.81
N TRP A 153 11.08 -10.68 -5.76
CA TRP A 153 11.93 -9.82 -6.59
C TRP A 153 13.41 -9.97 -6.29
N GLU A 154 13.84 -9.89 -5.03
CA GLU A 154 15.23 -10.07 -4.62
C GLU A 154 15.77 -11.45 -5.03
N SER A 155 14.93 -12.48 -4.91
CA SER A 155 15.28 -13.84 -5.32
C SER A 155 15.44 -13.94 -6.82
N LEU A 156 14.64 -13.25 -7.61
CA LEU A 156 14.72 -13.25 -9.07
C LEU A 156 15.95 -12.47 -9.56
N TRP A 157 16.23 -11.30 -8.99
CA TRP A 157 17.46 -10.55 -9.28
C TRP A 157 18.71 -11.39 -9.03
N THR A 158 18.75 -12.08 -7.88
CA THR A 158 19.88 -12.95 -7.52
C THR A 158 19.97 -14.16 -8.46
N SER A 159 18.86 -14.73 -8.93
CA SER A 159 18.85 -15.84 -9.87
C SER A 159 19.39 -15.48 -11.26
N LEU A 160 19.50 -14.19 -11.56
CA LEU A 160 20.07 -13.62 -12.77
C LEU A 160 21.51 -13.10 -12.56
N ASP A 161 22.17 -13.51 -11.49
CA ASP A 161 23.52 -13.11 -11.11
C ASP A 161 23.70 -11.59 -10.91
N TYR A 162 22.64 -10.91 -10.46
CA TYR A 162 22.74 -9.53 -10.00
C TYR A 162 22.94 -9.48 -8.48
N ASP A 163 23.65 -8.46 -8.01
CA ASP A 163 23.73 -8.16 -6.58
C ASP A 163 22.33 -7.77 -6.08
N VAL A 164 21.90 -8.38 -5.00
CA VAL A 164 20.59 -8.09 -4.35
C VAL A 164 20.45 -6.61 -3.98
N LYS A 165 21.56 -5.93 -3.70
CA LYS A 165 21.57 -4.48 -3.42
C LYS A 165 20.99 -3.67 -4.56
N MET A 166 21.17 -4.08 -5.81
CA MET A 166 20.59 -3.36 -6.96
C MET A 166 19.06 -3.37 -6.91
N CYS A 167 18.45 -4.50 -6.53
CA CYS A 167 17.02 -4.60 -6.31
C CYS A 167 16.57 -3.71 -5.14
N GLN A 168 17.30 -3.76 -4.04
CA GLN A 168 17.02 -2.99 -2.84
C GLN A 168 17.13 -1.48 -3.07
N ASP A 169 18.16 -1.05 -3.82
CA ASP A 169 18.34 0.36 -4.18
C ASP A 169 17.20 0.88 -5.07
N LEU A 170 16.77 0.08 -6.06
CA LEU A 170 15.60 0.45 -6.87
C LEU A 170 14.32 0.50 -6.04
N HIS A 171 14.14 -0.42 -5.09
CA HIS A 171 13.01 -0.42 -4.16
C HIS A 171 13.02 0.82 -3.26
N MET A 172 14.18 1.15 -2.69
CA MET A 172 14.33 2.37 -1.88
C MET A 172 14.03 3.64 -2.66
N ARG A 173 14.45 3.72 -3.93
CA ARG A 173 14.12 4.87 -4.81
C ARG A 173 12.61 4.96 -5.04
N TYR A 174 11.96 3.84 -5.25
CA TYR A 174 10.50 3.77 -5.39
C TYR A 174 9.80 4.18 -4.09
N ASP A 175 10.21 3.66 -2.93
CA ASP A 175 9.68 4.00 -1.61
C ASP A 175 9.83 5.49 -1.28
N ARG A 176 10.91 6.10 -1.75
CA ARG A 176 11.18 7.54 -1.59
C ARG A 176 10.47 8.40 -2.63
N ASN A 177 9.69 7.80 -3.52
CA ASN A 177 9.07 8.47 -4.66
C ASN A 177 10.08 9.22 -5.58
N GLU A 178 11.31 8.73 -5.66
CA GLU A 178 12.32 9.23 -6.60
C GLU A 178 12.02 8.72 -8.02
N ILE A 179 11.38 7.56 -8.12
CA ILE A 179 10.88 6.97 -9.36
C ILE A 179 9.44 6.51 -9.17
N THR A 180 8.68 6.51 -10.26
CA THR A 180 7.31 5.97 -10.30
C THR A 180 7.31 4.44 -10.37
N ASN A 181 6.16 3.81 -10.12
CA ASN A 181 6.01 2.36 -10.33
C ASN A 181 6.32 1.96 -11.79
N ALA A 182 5.90 2.76 -12.76
CA ALA A 182 6.17 2.50 -14.18
C ALA A 182 7.66 2.57 -14.50
N GLU A 183 8.39 3.54 -13.94
CA GLU A 183 9.85 3.64 -14.09
C GLU A 183 10.56 2.49 -13.39
N TRP A 184 10.11 2.10 -12.19
CA TRP A 184 10.62 0.94 -11.48
C TRP A 184 10.48 -0.35 -12.31
N CYS A 185 9.28 -0.58 -12.87
CA CYS A 185 9.01 -1.73 -13.73
C CYS A 185 9.90 -1.72 -14.97
N LYS A 186 10.04 -0.55 -15.62
CA LYS A 186 10.87 -0.40 -16.82
C LYS A 186 12.34 -0.67 -16.55
N LEU A 187 12.91 -0.08 -15.50
CA LEU A 187 14.31 -0.29 -15.11
C LEU A 187 14.59 -1.75 -14.75
N THR A 188 13.63 -2.40 -14.05
CA THR A 188 13.73 -3.83 -13.73
C THR A 188 13.62 -4.69 -14.99
N GLU A 189 12.69 -4.36 -15.90
CA GLU A 189 12.52 -5.04 -17.18
C GLU A 189 13.80 -4.99 -18.02
N GLU A 190 14.42 -3.82 -18.15
CA GLU A 190 15.68 -3.63 -18.89
C GLU A 190 16.76 -4.58 -18.36
N LYS A 191 16.94 -4.64 -17.03
CA LYS A 191 17.90 -5.54 -16.39
C LYS A 191 17.59 -7.02 -16.63
N PHE A 192 16.34 -7.40 -16.51
CA PHE A 192 15.93 -8.79 -16.71
C PHE A 192 16.09 -9.23 -18.18
N ARG A 193 15.85 -8.32 -19.13
CA ARG A 193 16.06 -8.56 -20.55
C ARG A 193 17.55 -8.63 -20.91
N GLU A 194 18.42 -7.80 -20.29
CA GLU A 194 19.89 -7.90 -20.44
C GLU A 194 20.40 -9.32 -20.11
N ARG A 195 19.79 -10.00 -19.15
CA ARG A 195 20.13 -11.37 -18.73
C ARG A 195 19.23 -12.45 -19.37
N ASN A 196 18.47 -12.09 -20.40
CA ASN A 196 17.58 -13.01 -21.11
C ASN A 196 16.67 -13.80 -20.16
N LEU A 197 16.00 -13.10 -19.21
CA LEU A 197 15.08 -13.77 -18.28
C LEU A 197 14.09 -14.64 -19.05
N HIS A 198 14.10 -15.92 -18.76
CA HIS A 198 13.23 -16.89 -19.38
C HIS A 198 12.14 -17.32 -18.38
N ARG A 199 10.94 -17.62 -18.89
CA ARG A 199 9.80 -18.08 -18.10
C ARG A 199 10.14 -19.26 -17.18
N LYS A 200 10.91 -20.23 -17.67
CA LYS A 200 11.38 -21.37 -16.88
C LYS A 200 12.20 -20.95 -15.64
N THR A 201 12.97 -19.87 -15.74
CA THR A 201 13.71 -19.33 -14.58
C THR A 201 12.76 -18.87 -13.49
N VAL A 202 11.67 -18.19 -13.87
CA VAL A 202 10.62 -17.76 -12.93
C VAL A 202 9.89 -18.94 -12.32
N GLU A 203 9.54 -19.96 -13.13
CA GLU A 203 8.89 -21.19 -12.69
C GLU A 203 9.80 -22.01 -11.75
N ASN A 204 11.08 -22.13 -12.08
CA ASN A 204 12.09 -22.78 -11.22
C ASN A 204 12.32 -22.03 -9.91
N LEU A 205 12.20 -20.71 -9.91
CA LEU A 205 12.20 -19.93 -8.67
C LEU A 205 10.97 -20.23 -7.83
N ALA A 206 9.79 -20.19 -8.45
CA ALA A 206 8.52 -20.46 -7.77
C ALA A 206 8.51 -21.83 -7.11
N SER A 207 9.06 -22.87 -7.76
CA SER A 207 9.13 -24.24 -7.20
C SER A 207 9.96 -24.35 -5.91
N LYS A 208 10.80 -23.37 -5.61
CA LYS A 208 11.63 -23.30 -4.38
C LYS A 208 10.96 -22.53 -3.25
N ILE A 209 9.94 -21.74 -3.56
CA ILE A 209 9.19 -20.98 -2.57
C ILE A 209 8.20 -21.92 -1.88
N LYS A 210 8.15 -21.87 -0.57
CA LYS A 210 7.24 -22.69 0.23
C LYS A 210 6.14 -21.83 0.82
N LEU A 211 4.92 -22.32 0.76
CA LEU A 211 3.83 -21.74 1.51
C LEU A 211 4.10 -21.87 3.02
N MET A 212 3.54 -20.95 3.76
CA MET A 212 3.49 -21.04 5.22
C MET A 212 2.71 -22.28 5.62
N LYS A 213 3.19 -22.95 6.67
CA LYS A 213 2.47 -24.08 7.25
C LYS A 213 1.04 -23.66 7.60
N GLY A 214 0.08 -24.57 7.44
CA GLY A 214 -1.33 -24.30 7.74
C GLY A 214 -2.07 -23.48 6.68
N THR A 215 -1.45 -23.12 5.54
CA THR A 215 -2.13 -22.33 4.49
C THR A 215 -3.33 -23.08 3.90
N GLU A 216 -3.18 -24.37 3.61
CA GLU A 216 -4.28 -25.15 3.06
C GLU A 216 -5.42 -25.29 4.06
N GLU A 217 -5.11 -25.59 5.30
CA GLU A 217 -6.07 -25.72 6.39
C GLU A 217 -6.81 -24.39 6.61
N THR A 218 -6.09 -23.28 6.59
CA THR A 218 -6.67 -21.95 6.71
C THR A 218 -7.63 -21.65 5.57
N PHE A 219 -7.23 -21.91 4.32
CA PHE A 219 -8.09 -21.65 3.16
C PHE A 219 -9.36 -22.52 3.16
N ARG A 220 -9.25 -23.78 3.58
CA ARG A 220 -10.41 -24.67 3.75
C ARG A 220 -11.35 -24.16 4.84
N GLU A 221 -10.81 -23.74 5.98
CA GLU A 221 -11.60 -23.21 7.09
C GLU A 221 -12.33 -21.92 6.70
N LEU A 222 -11.67 -21.00 5.98
CA LEU A 222 -12.28 -19.80 5.45
C LEU A 222 -13.44 -20.13 4.52
N GLN A 223 -13.23 -21.08 3.60
CA GLN A 223 -14.29 -21.53 2.67
C GLN A 223 -15.46 -22.19 3.42
N MET A 224 -15.20 -23.04 4.42
CA MET A 224 -16.26 -23.65 5.22
C MET A 224 -17.13 -22.62 5.98
N ARG A 225 -16.54 -21.45 6.27
CA ARG A 225 -17.26 -20.30 6.90
C ARG A 225 -17.87 -19.36 5.86
N ASP A 226 -17.82 -19.68 4.58
CA ASP A 226 -18.27 -18.80 3.47
C ASP A 226 -17.52 -17.47 3.43
N ILE A 227 -16.25 -17.46 3.85
CA ILE A 227 -15.37 -16.29 3.83
C ILE A 227 -14.58 -16.28 2.53
N LYS A 228 -14.68 -15.20 1.77
CA LYS A 228 -13.97 -15.04 0.49
C LYS A 228 -12.49 -14.75 0.71
N ILE A 229 -11.66 -15.28 -0.20
CA ILE A 229 -10.21 -15.19 -0.12
C ILE A 229 -9.67 -14.41 -1.31
N TYR A 230 -8.94 -13.33 -1.03
CA TYR A 230 -8.25 -12.54 -2.06
C TYR A 230 -6.76 -12.44 -1.74
N ILE A 231 -5.94 -12.28 -2.78
CA ILE A 231 -4.50 -12.02 -2.65
C ILE A 231 -4.17 -10.71 -3.37
N VAL A 232 -3.47 -9.79 -2.69
CA VAL A 232 -2.98 -8.55 -3.27
C VAL A 232 -1.51 -8.35 -2.91
N SER A 233 -0.65 -8.28 -3.90
CA SER A 233 0.79 -8.22 -3.65
C SER A 233 1.54 -7.45 -4.74
N GLY A 234 2.61 -6.78 -4.35
CA GLY A 234 3.63 -6.28 -5.27
C GLY A 234 4.47 -7.37 -5.95
N SER A 235 4.23 -8.64 -5.65
CA SER A 235 4.91 -9.80 -6.23
C SER A 235 4.46 -10.08 -7.68
N ILE A 236 4.82 -11.23 -8.22
CA ILE A 236 4.63 -11.62 -9.61
C ILE A 236 3.52 -12.68 -9.70
N LEU A 237 2.46 -12.41 -10.48
CA LEU A 237 1.29 -13.28 -10.61
C LEU A 237 1.65 -14.73 -11.01
N LEU A 238 2.61 -14.90 -11.92
CA LEU A 238 3.08 -16.22 -12.33
C LEU A 238 3.66 -17.00 -11.15
N VAL A 239 4.47 -16.34 -10.31
CA VAL A 239 5.04 -16.95 -9.10
C VAL A 239 3.94 -17.30 -8.11
N ILE A 240 3.05 -16.36 -7.81
CA ILE A 240 1.94 -16.59 -6.88
C ILE A 240 1.13 -17.82 -7.31
N ARG A 241 0.69 -17.87 -8.57
CA ARG A 241 -0.11 -19.00 -9.11
C ARG A 241 0.63 -20.32 -9.02
N SER A 242 1.92 -20.32 -9.33
CA SER A 242 2.74 -21.55 -9.26
C SER A 242 2.92 -22.04 -7.83
N VAL A 243 3.08 -21.14 -6.87
CA VAL A 243 3.31 -21.47 -5.45
C VAL A 243 2.02 -21.95 -4.78
N ILE A 244 0.90 -21.26 -5.00
CA ILE A 244 -0.39 -21.68 -4.41
C ILE A 244 -0.96 -22.94 -5.07
N GLY A 245 -0.58 -23.23 -6.34
CA GLY A 245 -0.95 -24.46 -7.03
C GLY A 245 -2.44 -24.76 -6.95
N ASP A 246 -2.80 -25.96 -6.48
CA ASP A 246 -4.19 -26.42 -6.36
C ASP A 246 -5.02 -25.60 -5.36
N LEU A 247 -4.39 -24.84 -4.47
CA LEU A 247 -5.12 -23.97 -3.55
C LEU A 247 -5.74 -22.77 -4.26
N TYR A 248 -5.37 -22.52 -5.53
CA TYR A 248 -6.01 -21.49 -6.35
C TYR A 248 -7.54 -21.63 -6.42
N LYS A 249 -8.05 -22.87 -6.30
CA LYS A 249 -9.50 -23.14 -6.30
C LYS A 249 -10.26 -22.47 -5.13
N TYR A 250 -9.56 -22.09 -4.06
CA TYR A 250 -10.13 -21.41 -2.89
C TYR A 250 -10.08 -19.89 -3.01
N VAL A 251 -9.34 -19.35 -4.00
CA VAL A 251 -9.04 -17.91 -4.10
C VAL A 251 -10.00 -17.24 -5.07
N ASP A 252 -10.77 -16.26 -4.57
CA ASP A 252 -11.74 -15.48 -5.36
C ASP A 252 -11.07 -14.47 -6.31
N GLY A 253 -9.88 -13.97 -5.97
CA GLY A 253 -9.15 -13.08 -6.86
C GLY A 253 -7.72 -12.79 -6.43
N ILE A 254 -6.87 -12.49 -7.43
CA ILE A 254 -5.45 -12.14 -7.22
C ILE A 254 -5.13 -10.87 -7.99
N LYS A 255 -4.47 -9.91 -7.34
CA LYS A 255 -3.87 -8.73 -7.96
C LYS A 255 -2.37 -8.69 -7.68
N ALA A 256 -1.58 -8.79 -8.75
CA ALA A 256 -0.12 -8.80 -8.70
C ALA A 256 0.46 -8.38 -10.04
N ASN A 257 1.76 -8.04 -10.07
CA ASN A 257 2.47 -7.68 -11.29
C ASN A 257 2.50 -8.86 -12.28
N GLN A 258 2.47 -8.56 -13.58
CA GLN A 258 2.43 -9.59 -14.62
C GLN A 258 3.67 -9.52 -15.49
N PHE A 259 4.20 -10.68 -15.83
CA PHE A 259 5.23 -10.83 -16.83
C PHE A 259 4.64 -11.32 -18.14
N ARG A 260 5.01 -10.67 -19.24
CA ARG A 260 4.70 -11.11 -20.59
C ARG A 260 5.95 -11.74 -21.20
N PHE A 261 5.76 -12.85 -21.90
CA PHE A 261 6.83 -13.59 -22.56
C PHE A 261 6.50 -13.77 -24.04
N ASN A 262 7.54 -13.78 -24.88
CA ASN A 262 7.38 -14.14 -26.30
C ASN A 262 7.21 -15.65 -26.45
N GLN A 263 7.03 -16.12 -27.71
CA GLN A 263 6.89 -17.55 -28.03
C GLN A 263 8.11 -18.39 -27.60
N GLY A 264 9.31 -17.80 -27.58
CA GLY A 264 10.52 -18.45 -27.09
C GLY A 264 10.64 -18.50 -25.56
N GLY A 265 9.68 -17.94 -24.83
CA GLY A 265 9.68 -17.90 -23.36
C GLY A 265 10.53 -16.80 -22.75
N PHE A 266 11.05 -15.85 -23.53
CA PHE A 266 11.83 -14.72 -23.02
C PHE A 266 10.94 -13.55 -22.63
N LEU A 267 11.30 -12.86 -21.55
CA LEU A 267 10.58 -11.70 -21.04
C LEU A 267 10.52 -10.59 -22.10
N THR A 268 9.32 -10.08 -22.35
CA THR A 268 9.08 -8.94 -23.25
C THR A 268 8.63 -7.70 -22.51
N GLU A 269 7.86 -7.87 -21.42
CA GLU A 269 7.28 -6.75 -20.69
C GLU A 269 6.99 -7.12 -19.24
N ILE A 270 7.22 -6.16 -18.34
CA ILE A 270 6.73 -6.18 -16.96
C ILE A 270 5.54 -5.23 -16.87
N VAL A 271 4.35 -5.79 -16.76
CA VAL A 271 3.13 -5.00 -16.52
C VAL A 271 2.98 -4.80 -15.02
N GLY A 272 3.42 -3.65 -14.56
CA GLY A 272 3.27 -3.24 -13.17
C GLY A 272 1.81 -3.01 -12.81
N THR A 273 1.43 -3.34 -11.60
CA THR A 273 0.11 -3.05 -11.07
C THR A 273 0.17 -1.91 -10.06
N LYS A 274 -0.96 -1.21 -9.93
CA LYS A 274 -1.16 -0.20 -8.90
C LYS A 274 -1.41 -0.78 -7.50
N TYR A 275 -1.53 -2.11 -7.38
CA TYR A 275 -2.00 -2.78 -6.17
C TYR A 275 -0.88 -3.12 -5.17
N ASP A 276 0.14 -2.28 -5.11
CA ASP A 276 1.12 -2.27 -4.04
C ASP A 276 1.01 -0.96 -3.26
N PHE A 277 1.53 -0.89 -2.05
CA PHE A 277 1.41 0.28 -1.17
C PHE A 277 -0.06 0.79 -1.08
N GLU A 278 -0.33 2.03 -1.45
CA GLU A 278 -1.67 2.64 -1.43
C GLU A 278 -2.70 1.87 -2.28
N GLY A 279 -2.23 1.16 -3.27
CA GLY A 279 -3.09 0.34 -4.11
C GLY A 279 -3.74 -0.82 -3.38
N LYS A 280 -3.19 -1.27 -2.25
CA LYS A 280 -3.84 -2.25 -1.37
C LYS A 280 -5.13 -1.71 -0.77
N THR A 281 -5.12 -0.43 -0.36
CA THR A 281 -6.34 0.28 0.05
C THR A 281 -7.40 0.30 -1.06
N ALA A 282 -6.98 0.65 -2.28
CA ALA A 282 -7.89 0.72 -3.42
C ALA A 282 -8.51 -0.65 -3.73
N PHE A 283 -7.73 -1.72 -3.66
CA PHE A 283 -8.23 -3.07 -3.91
C PHE A 283 -9.24 -3.52 -2.84
N ILE A 284 -8.96 -3.30 -1.57
CA ILE A 284 -9.90 -3.59 -0.47
C ILE A 284 -11.20 -2.81 -0.66
N THR A 285 -11.10 -1.53 -1.03
CA THR A 285 -12.26 -0.70 -1.34
C THR A 285 -13.05 -1.23 -2.54
N GLU A 286 -12.38 -1.67 -3.61
CA GLU A 286 -13.01 -2.29 -4.78
C GLU A 286 -13.80 -3.55 -4.35
N ILE A 287 -13.22 -4.41 -3.53
CA ILE A 287 -13.90 -5.60 -2.99
C ILE A 287 -15.14 -5.22 -2.16
N ALA A 288 -15.00 -4.26 -1.25
CA ALA A 288 -16.09 -3.82 -0.38
C ALA A 288 -17.28 -3.29 -1.20
N LEU A 289 -17.02 -2.51 -2.25
CA LEU A 289 -18.05 -1.99 -3.15
C LEU A 289 -18.65 -3.08 -4.04
N GLU A 290 -17.84 -3.97 -4.60
CA GLU A 290 -18.29 -5.04 -5.50
C GLU A 290 -19.20 -6.02 -4.75
N LEU A 291 -18.84 -6.38 -3.52
CA LEU A 291 -19.61 -7.30 -2.68
C LEU A 291 -20.69 -6.60 -1.85
N ASN A 292 -20.78 -5.27 -1.91
CA ASN A 292 -21.68 -4.46 -1.09
C ASN A 292 -21.60 -4.78 0.42
N ILE A 293 -20.37 -4.80 0.94
CA ILE A 293 -20.07 -5.06 2.35
C ILE A 293 -19.35 -3.88 3.00
N SER A 294 -19.32 -3.85 4.32
CA SER A 294 -18.50 -2.91 5.07
C SER A 294 -17.02 -3.28 4.96
N PRO A 295 -16.09 -2.33 4.76
CA PRO A 295 -14.66 -2.60 4.93
C PRO A 295 -14.30 -3.22 6.29
N LYS A 296 -15.06 -2.92 7.35
CA LYS A 296 -14.87 -3.51 8.69
C LYS A 296 -15.09 -5.03 8.72
N ASP A 297 -15.83 -5.56 7.74
CA ASP A 297 -16.06 -7.00 7.56
C ASP A 297 -14.96 -7.67 6.72
N ILE A 298 -13.92 -6.92 6.37
CA ILE A 298 -12.71 -7.41 5.67
C ILE A 298 -11.55 -7.46 6.66
N LEU A 299 -10.85 -8.60 6.70
CA LEU A 299 -9.57 -8.76 7.40
C LEU A 299 -8.45 -8.74 6.37
N PHE A 300 -7.53 -7.79 6.47
CA PHE A 300 -6.29 -7.80 5.72
C PHE A 300 -5.17 -8.42 6.56
N VAL A 301 -4.43 -9.36 5.97
CA VAL A 301 -3.28 -10.02 6.61
C VAL A 301 -2.02 -9.71 5.82
N GLY A 302 -1.00 -9.17 6.48
CA GLY A 302 0.27 -8.79 5.86
C GLY A 302 1.42 -8.79 6.86
N ASN A 303 2.62 -8.39 6.44
CA ASN A 303 3.82 -8.46 7.29
C ASN A 303 4.76 -7.26 7.20
N SER A 304 4.57 -6.37 6.24
CA SER A 304 5.59 -5.37 5.93
C SER A 304 5.04 -3.94 5.76
N VAL A 305 5.95 -3.00 5.57
CA VAL A 305 5.64 -1.56 5.52
C VAL A 305 4.67 -1.18 4.40
N ASN A 306 4.74 -1.86 3.24
CA ASN A 306 3.81 -1.63 2.13
C ASN A 306 2.38 -2.10 2.42
N ASP A 307 2.20 -2.99 3.41
CA ASP A 307 0.89 -3.50 3.83
C ASP A 307 0.14 -2.54 4.75
N ARG A 308 0.85 -1.64 5.40
CA ARG A 308 0.28 -0.67 6.34
C ARG A 308 -0.84 0.19 5.73
N PHE A 309 -0.82 0.37 4.42
CA PHE A 309 -1.83 1.16 3.72
C PHE A 309 -3.23 0.50 3.71
N ALA A 310 -3.31 -0.79 3.98
CA ALA A 310 -4.59 -1.51 4.02
C ALA A 310 -5.57 -0.94 5.06
N HIS A 311 -5.07 -0.47 6.22
CA HIS A 311 -5.92 0.10 7.29
C HIS A 311 -6.73 1.32 6.84
N ILE A 312 -6.24 2.05 5.83
CA ILE A 312 -6.87 3.26 5.29
C ILE A 312 -8.21 2.97 4.64
N SER A 313 -8.41 1.74 4.14
CA SER A 313 -9.69 1.31 3.60
C SER A 313 -10.80 1.21 4.67
N GLY A 314 -10.44 1.25 5.95
CA GLY A 314 -11.31 0.92 7.07
C GLY A 314 -11.42 -0.59 7.38
N ALA A 315 -10.65 -1.42 6.66
CA ALA A 315 -10.57 -2.85 6.94
C ALA A 315 -9.84 -3.11 8.26
N ARG A 316 -10.18 -4.22 8.91
CA ARG A 316 -9.39 -4.74 10.02
C ARG A 316 -8.06 -5.27 9.49
N THR A 317 -6.98 -5.08 10.22
CA THR A 317 -5.63 -5.43 9.79
C THR A 317 -4.92 -6.28 10.82
N LEU A 318 -4.31 -7.36 10.36
CA LEU A 318 -3.50 -8.27 11.16
C LEU A 318 -2.09 -8.34 10.59
N CYS A 319 -1.11 -7.94 11.39
CA CYS A 319 0.29 -8.15 11.05
C CYS A 319 0.74 -9.54 11.53
N ILE A 320 1.41 -10.29 10.66
CA ILE A 320 2.07 -11.54 11.06
C ILE A 320 3.55 -11.46 10.74
N ASN A 321 4.42 -11.96 11.60
CA ASN A 321 5.87 -11.94 11.40
C ASN A 321 6.40 -10.57 10.98
N PRO A 322 6.14 -9.48 11.72
CA PRO A 322 6.47 -8.12 11.32
C PRO A 322 7.95 -7.99 10.99
N LYS A 323 8.27 -7.37 9.85
CA LYS A 323 9.63 -6.94 9.57
C LYS A 323 9.98 -5.79 10.53
N LEU A 324 10.93 -6.03 11.42
CA LEU A 324 11.24 -5.19 12.58
C LEU A 324 11.86 -3.82 12.27
N THR A 325 12.04 -3.47 11.02
CA THR A 325 12.80 -2.28 10.59
C THR A 325 12.05 -0.95 10.70
N ASP A 326 10.74 -0.95 11.01
CA ASP A 326 9.97 0.28 11.13
C ASP A 326 9.14 0.33 12.42
N PRO A 327 9.53 1.15 13.42
CA PRO A 327 8.77 1.30 14.66
C PRO A 327 7.37 1.93 14.44
N THR A 328 7.15 2.66 13.32
CA THR A 328 5.84 3.22 12.98
C THR A 328 4.85 2.16 12.50
N ASN A 329 5.34 0.97 12.17
CA ASN A 329 4.52 -0.15 11.69
C ASN A 329 3.53 -0.65 12.77
N ARG A 330 3.83 -0.44 14.05
CA ARG A 330 2.98 -0.94 15.16
C ARG A 330 1.64 -0.21 15.31
N THR A 331 1.55 1.04 14.87
CA THR A 331 0.37 1.88 15.08
C THR A 331 -0.69 1.74 13.98
N MET A 332 -0.36 1.06 12.88
CA MET A 332 -1.22 0.93 11.71
C MET A 332 -1.88 -0.44 11.58
N TRP A 333 -1.70 -1.29 12.57
CA TRP A 333 -2.26 -2.62 12.65
C TRP A 333 -3.21 -2.72 13.83
N ASN A 334 -4.40 -3.31 13.61
CA ASN A 334 -5.33 -3.57 14.72
C ASN A 334 -4.76 -4.64 15.64
N ASP A 335 -4.18 -5.70 15.04
CA ASP A 335 -3.62 -6.83 15.75
C ASP A 335 -2.27 -7.25 15.16
N CYS A 336 -1.44 -7.93 15.96
CA CYS A 336 -0.13 -8.41 15.56
C CYS A 336 0.24 -9.75 16.20
N ILE A 337 0.64 -10.71 15.37
CA ILE A 337 1.28 -11.96 15.78
C ILE A 337 2.78 -11.82 15.51
N GLN A 338 3.58 -11.63 16.56
CA GLN A 338 5.03 -11.38 16.44
C GLN A 338 5.77 -12.54 15.77
N THR A 339 5.38 -13.77 16.10
CA THR A 339 5.89 -14.99 15.50
C THR A 339 4.71 -15.88 15.14
N CYS A 340 4.47 -16.04 13.85
CA CYS A 340 3.43 -16.89 13.30
C CYS A 340 4.13 -17.99 12.50
N ASP A 341 4.18 -19.19 13.04
CA ASP A 341 4.79 -20.36 12.39
C ASP A 341 3.75 -21.18 11.60
N ASP A 342 2.48 -20.98 11.89
CA ASP A 342 1.36 -21.69 11.30
C ASP A 342 0.22 -20.71 10.99
N LEU A 343 -0.19 -20.62 9.71
CA LEU A 343 -1.18 -19.65 9.26
C LEU A 343 -2.55 -19.86 9.91
N THR A 344 -2.84 -21.05 10.43
CA THR A 344 -4.10 -21.31 11.16
C THR A 344 -4.28 -20.41 12.38
N GLU A 345 -3.19 -19.81 12.88
CA GLU A 345 -3.25 -18.87 13.99
C GLU A 345 -4.10 -17.63 13.71
N ILE A 346 -4.29 -17.27 12.42
CA ILE A 346 -5.14 -16.11 12.07
C ILE A 346 -6.63 -16.37 12.30
N ILE A 347 -7.05 -17.63 12.37
CA ILE A 347 -8.48 -18.01 12.50
C ILE A 347 -9.13 -17.41 13.75
N LYS A 348 -8.36 -17.17 14.79
CA LYS A 348 -8.84 -16.53 16.03
C LYS A 348 -9.16 -15.04 15.90
N TYR A 349 -8.79 -14.42 14.76
CA TYR A 349 -9.05 -13.02 14.46
C TYR A 349 -10.20 -12.80 13.46
N LEU A 350 -10.84 -13.88 13.03
CA LEU A 350 -11.96 -13.82 12.08
C LEU A 350 -13.25 -13.26 12.70
#